data_50b2688d029cf1726c3b688991a952b3
#
_entry.id   50b2688d029cf1726c3b688991a952b3
#
_cell.length_a   1.000
_cell.length_b   1.000
_cell.length_c   1.000
_cell.angle_alpha   90.00
_cell.angle_beta   90.00
_cell.angle_gamma   90.00
#
_symmetry.space_group_name_H-M   'P 1'
#
loop_
_entity.id
_entity.type
_entity.pdbx_description
1 polymer ?
#
loop_
_entity_poly.entity_id
_entity_poly.type
_entity_poly.pdbx_seq_one_letter_code
_entity_poly.pdbx_strand_id
1 'polypeptide(L)'
;ADVEAAAHGAVAGAIINGGQDCTAATRAYVQAPLFDACTARVAELMDAVVVGDPTDPDTGLGSLISHAHRDKVAGFVDRARASGAQILAGGVAPGGDLAAGAFYRPTLVTGAAQDSEIVQDEIFGPVLTVLPFTSDDEGIALANDTPYGLAASAWTRDLNRSLRASEEIAAGCVWVNDHIPIVSEMPHGGYKASGFGKDMSVYSFEEYTNVKHVMMSRDTAAHKEWQDTVFKQR
;
A
#
# COMPACT_ATOMS: atom_id res chain seq x y z
N ALA A 1 8.58 4.95 17.48
CA ALA A 1 7.74 5.74 16.58
C ALA A 1 7.10 6.91 17.31
N ASP A 2 6.68 7.91 16.56
CA ASP A 2 5.74 8.91 17.03
C ASP A 2 4.34 8.33 16.78
N VAL A 3 3.60 8.05 17.86
CA VAL A 3 2.29 7.40 17.76
C VAL A 3 1.28 8.30 17.04
N GLU A 4 1.33 9.60 17.28
CA GLU A 4 0.43 10.58 16.66
C GLU A 4 0.67 10.64 15.14
N ALA A 5 1.92 10.79 14.71
CA ALA A 5 2.28 10.81 13.29
C ALA A 5 1.92 9.48 12.59
N ALA A 6 2.20 8.34 13.25
CA ALA A 6 1.89 7.02 12.70
C ALA A 6 0.38 6.79 12.57
N ALA A 7 -0.41 7.22 13.57
CA ALA A 7 -1.86 7.11 13.53
C ALA A 7 -2.48 7.96 12.40
N HIS A 8 -2.03 9.22 12.24
CA HIS A 8 -2.47 10.07 11.13
C HIS A 8 -2.10 9.48 9.78
N GLY A 9 -0.86 9.00 9.62
CA GLY A 9 -0.42 8.36 8.39
C GLY A 9 -1.19 7.08 8.07
N ALA A 10 -1.48 6.25 9.08
CA ALA A 10 -2.27 5.04 8.91
C ALA A 10 -3.71 5.34 8.48
N VAL A 11 -4.37 6.32 9.13
CA VAL A 11 -5.74 6.72 8.77
C VAL A 11 -5.77 7.34 7.38
N ALA A 12 -4.95 8.35 7.11
CA ALA A 12 -4.90 8.99 5.79
C ALA A 12 -4.61 7.97 4.69
N GLY A 13 -3.60 7.09 4.91
CA GLY A 13 -3.24 6.04 3.96
C GLY A 13 -4.34 5.00 3.74
N ALA A 14 -5.17 4.73 4.75
CA ALA A 14 -6.26 3.74 4.63
C ALA A 14 -7.51 4.29 3.93
N ILE A 15 -7.78 5.60 4.03
CA ILE A 15 -9.07 6.16 3.59
C ILE A 15 -8.97 7.09 2.38
N ILE A 16 -7.78 7.46 1.94
CA ILE A 16 -7.62 8.27 0.72
C ILE A 16 -8.39 7.62 -0.43
N ASN A 17 -9.08 8.43 -1.23
CA ASN A 17 -9.95 7.96 -2.30
C ASN A 17 -10.96 6.86 -1.84
N GLY A 18 -11.41 6.91 -0.58
CA GLY A 18 -12.29 5.87 -0.01
C GLY A 18 -11.61 4.52 0.19
N GLY A 19 -10.28 4.47 0.30
CA GLY A 19 -9.51 3.23 0.32
C GLY A 19 -9.50 2.48 -1.01
N GLN A 20 -9.99 3.12 -2.07
CA GLN A 20 -10.00 2.61 -3.44
C GLN A 20 -8.73 3.04 -4.17
N ASP A 21 -7.61 2.67 -3.59
CA ASP A 21 -6.26 2.98 -4.05
C ASP A 21 -5.38 1.74 -3.88
N CYS A 22 -4.59 1.42 -4.90
CA CYS A 22 -3.73 0.24 -4.88
C CYS A 22 -2.58 0.34 -3.86
N THR A 23 -2.24 1.55 -3.42
CA THR A 23 -1.25 1.81 -2.37
C THR A 23 -1.87 2.07 -1.00
N ALA A 24 -3.20 1.98 -0.86
CA ALA A 24 -3.87 2.19 0.43
C ALA A 24 -3.32 1.28 1.54
N ALA A 25 -3.16 1.84 2.73
CA ALA A 25 -2.76 1.09 3.91
C ALA A 25 -3.94 0.22 4.40
N THR A 26 -3.90 -1.06 4.10
CA THR A 26 -4.97 -2.01 4.46
C THR A 26 -4.67 -2.76 5.76
N ARG A 27 -3.40 -2.85 6.15
CA ARG A 27 -2.89 -3.53 7.34
C ARG A 27 -1.87 -2.65 8.04
N ALA A 28 -1.95 -2.60 9.36
CA ALA A 28 -0.96 -1.98 10.19
C ALA A 28 -0.50 -2.95 11.29
N TYR A 29 0.80 -3.16 11.38
CA TYR A 29 1.41 -3.95 12.43
C TYR A 29 2.01 -2.99 13.46
N VAL A 30 1.56 -3.08 14.71
CA VAL A 30 1.93 -2.16 15.78
C VAL A 30 2.65 -2.92 16.89
N GLN A 31 3.82 -2.41 17.31
CA GLN A 31 4.58 -3.03 18.40
C GLN A 31 3.73 -3.09 19.68
N ALA A 32 3.68 -4.27 20.31
CA ALA A 32 2.76 -4.57 21.42
C ALA A 32 2.69 -3.50 22.52
N PRO A 33 3.80 -2.90 23.01
CA PRO A 33 3.72 -1.83 24.01
C PRO A 33 3.03 -0.54 23.55
N LEU A 34 2.85 -0.33 22.25
CA LEU A 34 2.21 0.84 21.66
C LEU A 34 0.80 0.52 21.12
N PHE A 35 0.41 -0.75 21.11
CA PHE A 35 -0.78 -1.24 20.43
C PHE A 35 -2.06 -0.53 20.88
N ASP A 36 -2.33 -0.52 22.19
CA ASP A 36 -3.57 0.06 22.73
C ASP A 36 -3.63 1.57 22.47
N ALA A 37 -2.53 2.29 22.71
CA ALA A 37 -2.49 3.73 22.49
C ALA A 37 -2.64 4.10 21.01
N CYS A 38 -2.01 3.33 20.11
CA CYS A 38 -2.08 3.55 18.67
C CYS A 38 -3.48 3.22 18.13
N THR A 39 -4.07 2.09 18.50
CA THR A 39 -5.41 1.69 18.05
C THR A 39 -6.49 2.63 18.56
N ALA A 40 -6.40 3.07 19.81
CA ALA A 40 -7.33 4.08 20.34
C ALA A 40 -7.26 5.39 19.55
N ARG A 41 -6.03 5.85 19.24
CA ARG A 41 -5.85 7.09 18.49
C ARG A 41 -6.32 6.96 17.04
N VAL A 42 -6.06 5.84 16.38
CA VAL A 42 -6.57 5.56 15.03
C VAL A 42 -8.11 5.55 15.04
N ALA A 43 -8.75 4.93 16.03
CA ALA A 43 -10.22 4.90 16.15
C ALA A 43 -10.79 6.32 16.27
N GLU A 44 -10.25 7.15 17.17
CA GLU A 44 -10.65 8.55 17.32
C GLU A 44 -10.53 9.35 16.00
N LEU A 45 -9.42 9.19 15.30
CA LEU A 45 -9.19 9.87 14.01
C LEU A 45 -10.18 9.40 12.94
N MET A 46 -10.45 8.10 12.85
CA MET A 46 -11.44 7.56 11.91
C MET A 46 -12.86 8.04 12.20
N ASP A 47 -13.25 8.09 13.48
CA ASP A 47 -14.58 8.59 13.87
C ASP A 47 -14.76 10.10 13.63
N ALA A 48 -13.65 10.85 13.62
CA ALA A 48 -13.67 12.28 13.34
C ALA A 48 -13.79 12.61 11.83
N VAL A 49 -13.62 11.63 10.94
CA VAL A 49 -13.73 11.87 9.49
C VAL A 49 -15.17 12.16 9.10
N VAL A 50 -15.38 13.30 8.49
CA VAL A 50 -16.69 13.69 7.94
C VAL A 50 -16.95 12.91 6.66
N VAL A 51 -17.99 12.08 6.68
CA VAL A 51 -18.46 11.35 5.49
C VAL A 51 -19.60 12.14 4.86
N GLY A 52 -19.51 12.49 3.58
CA GLY A 52 -20.49 13.37 2.98
C GLY A 52 -20.35 13.58 1.47
N ASP A 53 -21.00 14.64 0.99
CA ASP A 53 -20.94 15.08 -0.39
C ASP A 53 -19.49 15.52 -0.73
N PRO A 54 -18.86 14.97 -1.77
CA PRO A 54 -17.49 15.34 -2.17
C PRO A 54 -17.37 16.79 -2.69
N THR A 55 -18.47 17.49 -2.93
CA THR A 55 -18.45 18.91 -3.29
C THR A 55 -18.40 19.84 -2.07
N ASP A 56 -18.64 19.31 -0.87
CA ASP A 56 -18.52 20.05 0.38
C ASP A 56 -17.03 20.03 0.83
N PRO A 57 -16.40 21.21 1.02
CA PRO A 57 -15.00 21.30 1.43
C PRO A 57 -14.70 20.68 2.80
N ASP A 58 -15.70 20.51 3.65
CA ASP A 58 -15.56 19.88 4.96
C ASP A 58 -15.65 18.34 4.91
N THR A 59 -16.01 17.76 3.76
CA THR A 59 -16.06 16.32 3.56
C THR A 59 -14.66 15.72 3.47
N GLY A 60 -14.33 14.81 4.39
CA GLY A 60 -13.09 14.03 4.38
C GLY A 60 -13.18 12.71 3.62
N LEU A 61 -14.39 12.17 3.43
CA LEU A 61 -14.63 10.90 2.74
C LEU A 61 -15.94 10.93 1.96
N GLY A 62 -15.85 10.76 0.65
CA GLY A 62 -17.00 10.63 -0.26
C GLY A 62 -17.56 9.21 -0.34
N SER A 63 -18.41 8.96 -1.34
CA SER A 63 -18.97 7.64 -1.61
C SER A 63 -17.95 6.72 -2.29
N LEU A 64 -18.14 5.41 -2.12
CA LEU A 64 -17.49 4.39 -2.94
C LEU A 64 -18.06 4.40 -4.36
N ILE A 65 -17.36 3.74 -5.29
CA ILE A 65 -17.69 3.74 -6.72
C ILE A 65 -19.10 3.22 -7.03
N SER A 66 -19.64 2.31 -6.20
CA SER A 66 -20.97 1.71 -6.40
C SER A 66 -21.53 1.07 -5.13
N HIS A 67 -22.84 0.84 -5.11
CA HIS A 67 -23.50 0.06 -4.05
C HIS A 67 -22.97 -1.36 -3.98
N ALA A 68 -22.76 -2.03 -5.12
CA ALA A 68 -22.21 -3.39 -5.14
C ALA A 68 -20.83 -3.44 -4.50
N HIS A 69 -19.99 -2.42 -4.72
CA HIS A 69 -18.67 -2.35 -4.09
C HIS A 69 -18.76 -2.04 -2.58
N ARG A 70 -19.64 -1.12 -2.17
CA ARG A 70 -19.94 -0.89 -0.76
C ARG A 70 -20.37 -2.18 -0.06
N ASP A 71 -21.24 -2.97 -0.69
CA ASP A 71 -21.77 -4.20 -0.11
C ASP A 71 -20.66 -5.28 -0.05
N LYS A 72 -19.74 -5.31 -1.01
CA LYS A 72 -18.52 -6.14 -0.94
C LYS A 72 -17.69 -5.77 0.28
N VAL A 73 -17.39 -4.48 0.46
CA VAL A 73 -16.62 -3.97 1.61
C VAL A 73 -17.31 -4.30 2.94
N ALA A 74 -18.62 -4.03 3.04
CA ALA A 74 -19.42 -4.38 4.20
C ALA A 74 -19.35 -5.88 4.51
N GLY A 75 -19.44 -6.73 3.48
CA GLY A 75 -19.36 -8.19 3.62
C GLY A 75 -18.04 -8.66 4.24
N PHE A 76 -16.90 -8.08 3.88
CA PHE A 76 -15.61 -8.39 4.54
C PHE A 76 -15.64 -8.07 6.04
N VAL A 77 -16.15 -6.88 6.39
CA VAL A 77 -16.22 -6.44 7.79
C VAL A 77 -17.20 -7.30 8.59
N ASP A 78 -18.35 -7.66 8.01
CA ASP A 78 -19.37 -8.50 8.67
C ASP A 78 -18.85 -9.91 8.91
N ARG A 79 -18.16 -10.52 7.96
CA ARG A 79 -17.54 -11.84 8.15
C ARG A 79 -16.42 -11.79 9.19
N ALA A 80 -15.58 -10.74 9.20
CA ALA A 80 -14.58 -10.56 10.23
C ALA A 80 -15.20 -10.47 11.62
N ARG A 81 -16.27 -9.65 11.77
CA ARG A 81 -17.03 -9.53 13.03
C ARG A 81 -17.62 -10.88 13.44
N ALA A 82 -18.20 -11.65 12.53
CA ALA A 82 -18.75 -12.98 12.79
C ALA A 82 -17.66 -13.98 13.22
N SER A 83 -16.44 -13.79 12.76
CA SER A 83 -15.27 -14.61 13.15
C SER A 83 -14.58 -14.15 14.44
N GLY A 84 -15.15 -13.15 15.13
CA GLY A 84 -14.65 -12.68 16.44
C GLY A 84 -13.73 -11.47 16.40
N ALA A 85 -13.46 -10.89 15.23
CA ALA A 85 -12.73 -9.63 15.12
C ALA A 85 -13.54 -8.47 15.75
N GLN A 86 -12.85 -7.50 16.33
CA GLN A 86 -13.44 -6.32 16.94
C GLN A 86 -13.43 -5.16 15.95
N ILE A 87 -14.55 -4.46 15.86
CA ILE A 87 -14.67 -3.23 15.07
C ILE A 87 -14.62 -2.06 16.05
N LEU A 88 -13.51 -1.33 16.06
CA LEU A 88 -13.26 -0.24 17.00
C LEU A 88 -13.79 1.11 16.48
N ALA A 89 -13.96 1.26 15.17
CA ALA A 89 -14.57 2.42 14.53
C ALA A 89 -15.32 1.99 13.27
N GLY A 90 -16.37 2.69 12.90
CA GLY A 90 -17.12 2.47 11.65
C GLY A 90 -17.84 1.12 11.57
N GLY A 91 -17.57 0.38 10.50
CA GLY A 91 -18.14 -0.96 10.26
C GLY A 91 -19.60 -0.95 9.85
N VAL A 92 -20.09 0.20 9.34
CA VAL A 92 -21.49 0.39 8.91
C VAL A 92 -21.58 1.43 7.79
N ALA A 93 -22.62 1.31 6.97
CA ALA A 93 -23.04 2.40 6.09
C ALA A 93 -23.69 3.51 6.93
N PRO A 94 -23.48 4.80 6.61
CA PRO A 94 -24.16 5.89 7.28
C PRO A 94 -25.67 5.89 6.97
N GLY A 95 -26.45 6.39 7.92
CA GLY A 95 -27.89 6.60 7.76
C GLY A 95 -28.25 8.02 7.29
N GLY A 96 -29.54 8.38 7.43
CA GLY A 96 -30.05 9.71 7.08
C GLY A 96 -29.94 10.00 5.58
N ASP A 97 -29.52 11.21 5.25
CA ASP A 97 -29.41 11.70 3.87
C ASP A 97 -28.39 10.91 3.02
N LEU A 98 -27.44 10.27 3.66
CA LEU A 98 -26.42 9.46 2.98
C LEU A 98 -26.85 8.01 2.73
N ALA A 99 -27.98 7.57 3.29
CA ALA A 99 -28.42 6.17 3.23
C ALA A 99 -28.67 5.68 1.78
N ALA A 100 -29.07 6.60 0.90
CA ALA A 100 -29.31 6.29 -0.51
C ALA A 100 -28.03 6.17 -1.35
N GLY A 101 -26.88 6.59 -0.82
CA GLY A 101 -25.60 6.57 -1.53
C GLY A 101 -24.75 5.35 -1.22
N ALA A 102 -23.65 5.18 -1.95
CA ALA A 102 -22.70 4.09 -1.75
C ALA A 102 -21.65 4.44 -0.69
N PHE A 103 -22.07 5.03 0.42
CA PHE A 103 -21.17 5.44 1.50
C PHE A 103 -20.89 4.30 2.47
N TYR A 104 -19.68 4.27 3.00
CA TYR A 104 -19.25 3.38 4.07
C TYR A 104 -18.31 4.13 5.03
N ARG A 105 -18.51 3.99 6.32
CA ARG A 105 -17.69 4.73 7.31
C ARG A 105 -16.27 4.21 7.36
N PRO A 106 -15.25 5.08 7.59
CA PRO A 106 -13.90 4.63 7.92
C PRO A 106 -13.97 3.56 9.02
N THR A 107 -13.30 2.44 8.78
CA THR A 107 -13.50 1.24 9.61
C THR A 107 -12.17 0.72 10.13
N LEU A 108 -12.08 0.57 11.45
CA LEU A 108 -10.93 -0.02 12.14
C LEU A 108 -11.28 -1.40 12.66
N VAL A 109 -10.49 -2.39 12.24
CA VAL A 109 -10.63 -3.79 12.65
C VAL A 109 -9.41 -4.21 13.45
N THR A 110 -9.61 -4.94 14.55
CA THR A 110 -8.54 -5.57 15.32
C THR A 110 -8.95 -6.96 15.81
N GLY A 111 -7.99 -7.73 16.32
CA GLY A 111 -8.26 -9.09 16.81
C GLY A 111 -8.54 -10.11 15.71
N ALA A 112 -8.31 -9.76 14.46
CA ALA A 112 -8.34 -10.70 13.34
C ALA A 112 -7.07 -11.56 13.32
N ALA A 113 -7.19 -12.82 12.88
CA ALA A 113 -6.04 -13.68 12.67
C ALA A 113 -5.27 -13.26 11.41
N GLN A 114 -3.95 -13.47 11.39
CA GLN A 114 -3.09 -13.11 10.27
C GLN A 114 -3.51 -13.77 8.94
N ASP A 115 -3.98 -15.01 8.99
CA ASP A 115 -4.45 -15.79 7.84
C ASP A 115 -5.90 -15.56 7.47
N SER A 116 -6.59 -14.61 8.14
CA SER A 116 -7.99 -14.31 7.86
C SER A 116 -8.16 -13.51 6.57
N GLU A 117 -9.33 -13.66 5.95
CA GLU A 117 -9.73 -12.96 4.73
C GLU A 117 -9.56 -11.43 4.85
N ILE A 118 -9.96 -10.85 5.99
CA ILE A 118 -9.88 -9.39 6.22
C ILE A 118 -8.44 -8.87 6.27
N VAL A 119 -7.45 -9.74 6.54
CA VAL A 119 -6.02 -9.42 6.57
C VAL A 119 -5.35 -9.74 5.24
N GLN A 120 -5.72 -10.84 4.59
CA GLN A 120 -5.01 -11.35 3.41
C GLN A 120 -5.55 -10.81 2.08
N ASP A 121 -6.85 -10.54 1.99
CA ASP A 121 -7.47 -10.11 0.74
C ASP A 121 -7.48 -8.59 0.57
N GLU A 122 -7.50 -8.14 -0.68
CA GLU A 122 -7.64 -6.74 -1.04
C GLU A 122 -9.11 -6.31 -0.97
N ILE A 123 -9.46 -5.58 0.09
CA ILE A 123 -10.83 -5.08 0.32
C ILE A 123 -11.19 -3.97 -0.67
N PHE A 124 -10.22 -3.07 -0.93
CA PHE A 124 -10.35 -1.89 -1.79
C PHE A 124 -11.42 -0.91 -1.29
N GLY A 125 -11.41 -0.66 0.01
CA GLY A 125 -12.38 0.20 0.71
C GLY A 125 -11.76 0.82 1.98
N PRO A 126 -12.48 1.70 2.69
CA PRO A 126 -11.96 2.47 3.81
C PRO A 126 -11.85 1.62 5.10
N VAL A 127 -11.08 0.55 5.02
CA VAL A 127 -10.91 -0.44 6.10
C VAL A 127 -9.44 -0.64 6.39
N LEU A 128 -9.06 -0.45 7.66
CA LEU A 128 -7.74 -0.72 8.19
C LEU A 128 -7.82 -1.85 9.22
N THR A 129 -7.01 -2.89 9.05
CA THR A 129 -6.85 -3.95 10.04
C THR A 129 -5.54 -3.72 10.81
N VAL A 130 -5.61 -3.74 12.16
CA VAL A 130 -4.45 -3.51 13.01
C VAL A 130 -4.17 -4.75 13.85
N LEU A 131 -2.91 -5.22 13.80
CA LEU A 131 -2.43 -6.40 14.52
C LEU A 131 -1.18 -6.04 15.35
N PRO A 132 -0.99 -6.66 16.54
CA PRO A 132 0.20 -6.46 17.32
C PRO A 132 1.37 -7.31 16.81
N PHE A 133 2.60 -6.86 17.11
CA PHE A 133 3.81 -7.67 17.01
C PHE A 133 4.74 -7.42 18.21
N THR A 134 5.64 -8.35 18.52
CA THR A 134 6.50 -8.31 19.71
C THR A 134 7.95 -8.01 19.41
N SER A 135 8.46 -8.43 18.23
CA SER A 135 9.85 -8.20 17.81
C SER A 135 9.89 -7.61 16.40
N ASP A 136 10.98 -6.92 16.06
CA ASP A 136 11.19 -6.37 14.72
C ASP A 136 11.17 -7.46 13.64
N ASP A 137 11.73 -8.65 13.94
CA ASP A 137 11.72 -9.79 13.02
C ASP A 137 10.29 -10.29 12.77
N GLU A 138 9.46 -10.38 13.80
CA GLU A 138 8.05 -10.74 13.68
C GLU A 138 7.29 -9.69 12.87
N GLY A 139 7.50 -8.39 13.14
CA GLY A 139 6.84 -7.31 12.41
C GLY A 139 7.13 -7.35 10.90
N ILE A 140 8.39 -7.59 10.52
CA ILE A 140 8.79 -7.73 9.12
C ILE A 140 8.22 -9.01 8.51
N ALA A 141 8.25 -10.12 9.25
CA ALA A 141 7.68 -11.38 8.78
C ALA A 141 6.18 -11.27 8.51
N LEU A 142 5.41 -10.67 9.44
CA LEU A 142 3.98 -10.42 9.27
C LEU A 142 3.68 -9.45 8.10
N ALA A 143 4.47 -8.39 7.94
CA ALA A 143 4.34 -7.48 6.82
C ALA A 143 4.57 -8.18 5.47
N ASN A 144 5.45 -9.17 5.44
CA ASN A 144 5.76 -9.96 4.26
C ASN A 144 4.82 -11.15 4.03
N ASP A 145 4.06 -11.55 5.05
CA ASP A 145 3.13 -12.68 4.99
C ASP A 145 1.80 -12.25 4.33
N THR A 146 1.87 -11.98 3.04
CA THR A 146 0.78 -11.59 2.16
C THR A 146 1.12 -11.97 0.72
N PRO A 147 0.13 -12.27 -0.13
CA PRO A 147 0.38 -12.48 -1.56
C PRO A 147 0.80 -11.20 -2.30
N TYR A 148 0.59 -10.04 -1.73
CA TYR A 148 0.85 -8.74 -2.35
C TYR A 148 2.21 -8.14 -1.92
N GLY A 149 2.67 -7.15 -2.68
CA GLY A 149 3.91 -6.43 -2.41
C GLY A 149 4.05 -5.17 -3.27
N LEU A 150 3.01 -4.32 -3.33
CA LEU A 150 3.09 -3.07 -4.07
C LEU A 150 3.78 -1.98 -3.26
N ALA A 151 3.23 -1.69 -2.08
CA ALA A 151 3.70 -0.60 -1.24
C ALA A 151 3.65 -0.97 0.24
N ALA A 152 4.55 -0.37 1.01
CA ALA A 152 4.58 -0.47 2.46
C ALA A 152 5.11 0.83 3.07
N SER A 153 4.85 1.03 4.36
CA SER A 153 5.48 2.09 5.13
C SER A 153 5.92 1.61 6.51
N ALA A 154 7.00 2.20 7.01
CA ALA A 154 7.52 1.93 8.34
C ALA A 154 7.64 3.22 9.13
N TRP A 155 7.15 3.22 10.37
CA TRP A 155 7.13 4.40 11.24
C TRP A 155 8.09 4.17 12.42
N THR A 156 9.24 4.83 12.40
CA THR A 156 10.27 4.67 13.43
C THR A 156 11.19 5.89 13.49
N ARG A 157 11.81 6.11 14.66
CA ARG A 157 12.91 7.08 14.86
C ARG A 157 14.27 6.41 14.90
N ASP A 158 14.32 5.08 14.86
CA ASP A 158 15.54 4.30 14.87
C ASP A 158 16.02 4.08 13.43
N LEU A 159 17.26 4.52 13.15
CA LEU A 159 17.84 4.43 11.82
C LEU A 159 18.01 2.97 11.35
N ASN A 160 18.43 2.09 12.25
CA ASN A 160 18.65 0.67 11.87
C ASN A 160 17.33 -0.01 11.51
N ARG A 161 16.25 0.28 12.26
CA ARG A 161 14.90 -0.20 11.92
C ARG A 161 14.40 0.37 10.60
N SER A 162 14.71 1.63 10.30
CA SER A 162 14.37 2.25 9.01
C SER A 162 15.05 1.52 7.85
N LEU A 163 16.35 1.27 7.98
CA LEU A 163 17.13 0.56 6.96
C LEU A 163 16.61 -0.88 6.80
N ARG A 164 16.44 -1.61 7.89
CA ARG A 164 15.89 -2.97 7.84
C ARG A 164 14.52 -3.02 7.17
N ALA A 165 13.61 -2.12 7.50
CA ALA A 165 12.29 -2.06 6.88
C ALA A 165 12.39 -1.83 5.36
N SER A 166 13.27 -0.92 4.93
CA SER A 166 13.46 -0.63 3.50
C SER A 166 14.11 -1.78 2.72
N GLU A 167 14.92 -2.60 3.36
CA GLU A 167 15.63 -3.72 2.72
C GLU A 167 14.85 -5.03 2.79
N GLU A 168 14.16 -5.29 3.92
CA GLU A 168 13.59 -6.60 4.22
C GLU A 168 12.09 -6.70 3.91
N ILE A 169 11.35 -5.57 3.80
CA ILE A 169 9.94 -5.60 3.40
C ILE A 169 9.86 -5.82 1.88
N ALA A 170 9.20 -6.90 1.49
CA ALA A 170 9.06 -7.32 0.09
C ALA A 170 7.93 -6.53 -0.61
N ALA A 171 8.15 -5.24 -0.81
CA ALA A 171 7.28 -4.32 -1.53
C ALA A 171 8.07 -3.49 -2.55
N GLY A 172 7.43 -3.10 -3.63
CA GLY A 172 8.08 -2.31 -4.68
C GLY A 172 8.34 -0.86 -4.29
N CYS A 173 7.61 -0.35 -3.30
CA CYS A 173 7.84 0.94 -2.67
C CYS A 173 7.78 0.79 -1.15
N VAL A 174 8.75 1.38 -0.44
CA VAL A 174 8.77 1.43 1.03
C VAL A 174 9.03 2.87 1.47
N TRP A 175 8.06 3.47 2.15
CA TRP A 175 8.21 4.78 2.77
C TRP A 175 8.66 4.65 4.23
N VAL A 176 9.38 5.64 4.70
CA VAL A 176 9.77 5.73 6.11
C VAL A 176 9.25 7.02 6.71
N ASN A 177 8.42 6.90 7.76
CA ASN A 177 7.72 7.99 8.43
C ASN A 177 6.85 8.84 7.48
N ASP A 178 6.35 8.21 6.43
CA ASP A 178 5.42 8.76 5.46
C ASP A 178 4.61 7.63 4.81
N HIS A 179 3.57 7.97 4.04
CA HIS A 179 2.81 7.04 3.23
C HIS A 179 2.18 7.78 2.03
N ILE A 180 2.16 7.14 0.85
CA ILE A 180 1.61 7.66 -0.41
C ILE A 180 2.49 8.62 -1.23
N PRO A 181 3.45 9.43 -0.76
CA PRO A 181 4.16 10.30 -1.67
C PRO A 181 4.75 9.55 -2.87
N ILE A 182 4.26 9.87 -4.06
CA ILE A 182 4.71 9.29 -5.33
C ILE A 182 5.23 10.43 -6.21
N VAL A 183 6.41 10.24 -6.81
CA VAL A 183 7.03 11.19 -7.71
C VAL A 183 7.38 10.51 -9.03
N SER A 184 7.19 11.22 -10.13
CA SER A 184 7.32 10.67 -11.49
C SER A 184 8.72 10.15 -11.83
N GLU A 185 9.74 10.63 -11.12
CA GLU A 185 11.14 10.24 -11.31
C GLU A 185 11.50 8.91 -10.65
N MET A 186 10.67 8.43 -9.72
CA MET A 186 10.91 7.18 -9.00
C MET A 186 10.06 6.04 -9.57
N PRO A 187 10.63 4.83 -9.71
CA PRO A 187 9.88 3.69 -10.23
C PRO A 187 8.80 3.25 -9.25
N HIS A 188 7.62 2.98 -9.76
CA HIS A 188 6.51 2.40 -9.02
C HIS A 188 6.12 1.05 -9.62
N GLY A 189 5.93 0.02 -8.80
CA GLY A 189 5.54 -1.30 -9.29
C GLY A 189 5.63 -2.37 -8.22
N GLY A 190 4.92 -3.46 -8.43
CA GLY A 190 4.72 -4.49 -7.43
C GLY A 190 5.77 -5.60 -7.40
N TYR A 191 5.72 -6.35 -6.30
CA TYR A 191 6.32 -7.66 -6.11
C TYR A 191 5.20 -8.69 -5.96
N LYS A 192 5.51 -9.97 -6.04
CA LYS A 192 4.57 -11.07 -5.82
C LYS A 192 3.33 -10.94 -6.73
N ALA A 193 2.12 -11.15 -6.19
CA ALA A 193 0.86 -11.05 -6.94
C ALA A 193 0.46 -9.60 -7.30
N SER A 194 1.13 -8.58 -6.76
CA SER A 194 0.94 -7.19 -7.21
C SER A 194 1.49 -6.92 -8.61
N GLY A 195 2.22 -7.86 -9.19
CA GLY A 195 2.63 -7.84 -10.58
C GLY A 195 4.12 -7.58 -10.78
N PHE A 196 4.50 -7.36 -12.02
CA PHE A 196 5.88 -7.13 -12.47
C PHE A 196 5.92 -5.88 -13.37
N GLY A 197 7.15 -5.45 -13.71
CA GLY A 197 7.38 -4.20 -14.42
C GLY A 197 7.36 -2.99 -13.49
N LYS A 198 7.65 -1.85 -14.05
CA LYS A 198 7.67 -0.59 -13.32
C LYS A 198 6.90 0.48 -14.09
N ASP A 199 6.03 1.17 -13.41
CA ASP A 199 5.46 2.42 -13.85
C ASP A 199 6.34 3.58 -13.40
N MET A 200 6.20 4.74 -14.04
CA MET A 200 7.00 5.94 -13.79
C MET A 200 8.50 5.75 -14.07
N SER A 201 9.28 6.82 -13.92
CA SER A 201 10.73 6.88 -14.16
C SER A 201 11.17 6.42 -15.56
N VAL A 202 12.48 6.32 -15.76
CA VAL A 202 13.06 5.80 -17.01
C VAL A 202 12.68 4.34 -17.26
N TYR A 203 12.42 3.56 -16.22
CA TYR A 203 12.04 2.15 -16.36
C TYR A 203 10.73 1.98 -17.13
N SER A 204 9.73 2.81 -16.83
CA SER A 204 8.47 2.81 -17.59
C SER A 204 8.70 3.11 -19.07
N PHE A 205 9.56 4.07 -19.39
CA PHE A 205 9.91 4.38 -20.77
C PHE A 205 10.59 3.20 -21.46
N GLU A 206 11.52 2.54 -20.79
CA GLU A 206 12.23 1.38 -21.35
C GLU A 206 11.31 0.18 -21.58
N GLU A 207 10.32 -0.06 -20.70
CA GLU A 207 9.32 -1.12 -20.84
C GLU A 207 8.49 -1.00 -22.15
N TYR A 208 8.24 0.25 -22.60
CA TYR A 208 7.48 0.51 -23.83
C TYR A 208 8.35 0.70 -25.09
N THR A 209 9.66 0.51 -24.98
CA THR A 209 10.61 0.68 -26.09
C THR A 209 11.50 -0.54 -26.27
N ASN A 210 12.01 -0.70 -27.50
CA ASN A 210 13.04 -1.69 -27.77
C ASN A 210 14.40 -0.98 -27.91
N VAL A 211 15.30 -1.28 -26.98
CA VAL A 211 16.67 -0.78 -27.05
C VAL A 211 17.42 -1.47 -28.18
N LYS A 212 17.92 -0.71 -29.13
CA LYS A 212 18.71 -1.22 -30.25
C LYS A 212 20.12 -0.66 -30.20
N HIS A 213 21.11 -1.54 -30.18
CA HIS A 213 22.50 -1.14 -30.40
C HIS A 213 22.74 -0.93 -31.88
N VAL A 214 23.19 0.26 -32.27
CA VAL A 214 23.60 0.58 -33.64
C VAL A 214 25.05 1.04 -33.58
N MET A 215 25.91 0.33 -34.34
CA MET A 215 27.30 0.71 -34.51
C MET A 215 27.56 0.91 -36.01
N MET A 216 28.10 2.06 -36.36
CA MET A 216 28.46 2.40 -37.72
C MET A 216 29.95 2.67 -37.81
N SER A 217 30.65 1.98 -38.70
CA SER A 217 32.02 2.34 -39.07
C SER A 217 32.00 3.50 -40.07
N ARG A 218 32.70 4.55 -39.76
CA ARG A 218 32.92 5.68 -40.69
C ARG A 218 34.00 5.40 -41.70
N ASP A 219 34.85 4.42 -41.41
CA ASP A 219 35.83 3.90 -42.35
C ASP A 219 35.23 2.78 -43.19
N THR A 220 35.24 2.95 -44.50
CA THR A 220 34.70 2.01 -45.48
C THR A 220 35.75 1.03 -45.99
N ALA A 221 36.95 0.99 -45.40
CA ALA A 221 37.99 0.02 -45.78
C ALA A 221 37.43 -1.40 -45.68
N ALA A 222 37.81 -2.22 -46.70
CA ALA A 222 37.31 -3.60 -46.76
C ALA A 222 37.84 -4.45 -45.60
N HIS A 223 39.06 -4.19 -45.15
CA HIS A 223 39.70 -4.89 -44.06
C HIS A 223 39.47 -4.12 -42.72
N LYS A 224 39.14 -4.86 -41.67
CA LYS A 224 39.03 -4.38 -40.29
C LYS A 224 39.90 -5.26 -39.38
N GLU A 225 40.65 -4.66 -38.47
CA GLU A 225 41.58 -5.39 -37.58
C GLU A 225 40.96 -6.59 -36.86
N TRP A 226 39.70 -6.50 -36.44
CA TRP A 226 39.02 -7.62 -35.78
C TRP A 226 38.87 -8.85 -36.70
N GLN A 227 38.91 -8.67 -38.03
CA GLN A 227 38.82 -9.76 -39.01
C GLN A 227 40.07 -10.64 -38.99
N ASP A 228 41.19 -10.14 -38.47
CA ASP A 228 42.44 -10.91 -38.33
C ASP A 228 42.30 -12.06 -37.30
N THR A 229 41.26 -12.05 -36.52
CA THR A 229 40.91 -13.21 -35.66
C THR A 229 40.58 -14.44 -36.50
N VAL A 230 40.02 -14.24 -37.68
CA VAL A 230 39.60 -15.30 -38.64
C VAL A 230 40.53 -15.36 -39.84
N PHE A 231 40.77 -14.21 -40.47
CA PHE A 231 41.59 -14.10 -41.66
C PHE A 231 43.05 -13.83 -41.26
N LYS A 232 43.77 -14.88 -40.86
CA LYS A 232 45.18 -14.76 -40.53
C LYS A 232 45.96 -14.28 -41.77
N GLN A 233 46.70 -13.19 -41.64
CA GLN A 233 47.67 -12.82 -42.68
C GLN A 233 48.71 -13.95 -42.77
N ARG A 234 48.88 -14.52 -43.95
CA ARG A 234 49.91 -15.54 -44.26
C ARG A 234 51.24 -14.85 -44.60
#